data_440d22c5ec7e7167350863c7d8ffa913
#
_entry.id   440d22c5ec7e7167350863c7d8ffa913
#
_cell.length_a   1.000
_cell.length_b   1.000
_cell.length_c   1.000
_cell.angle_alpha   90.00
_cell.angle_beta   90.00
_cell.angle_gamma   90.00
#
_symmetry.space_group_name_H-M   'P 1'
#
loop_
_entity.id
_entity.type
_entity.pdbx_description
1 polymer ?
#
loop_
_entity_poly.entity_id
_entity_poly.type
_entity_poly.pdbx_seq_one_letter_code
_entity_poly.pdbx_strand_id
1 'polypeptide(L)'
;AGSPWEIGLAETQQTLVLNRLRGRIRVQADGQMKTGRDVAIGALLGADEFGFATAPLVVEGCIMMRKCHLNTCPVGVATQDPILRKKFAGKPEHVVNYFFFVAEEVRQIMAQLGIAQFDDLIGRSDLLDMRKGIEHWKARGLDFSRLLAVPQVGPEVAVRHVDQQDHGLEKSLDNVLIAKSQPAIDKGEKVQFMETARNVNRSVGAMLSGAITKAHPEGLPDDTIRDRKSTRLNSSHSSVSRM
;
A
#
# COMPACT_ATOMS: atom_id res chain seq x y z
N ALA A 1 -7.33 8.65 -15.77
CA ALA A 1 -6.03 8.66 -16.44
C ALA A 1 -5.35 9.97 -16.08
N GLY A 2 -4.11 9.92 -15.67
CA GLY A 2 -3.29 11.07 -15.28
C GLY A 2 -1.98 11.07 -16.06
N SER A 3 -1.02 11.79 -15.52
CA SER A 3 0.37 11.78 -16.03
C SER A 3 1.03 10.42 -15.76
N PRO A 4 2.11 10.08 -16.47
CA PRO A 4 2.97 8.96 -16.10
C PRO A 4 3.38 9.03 -14.64
N TRP A 5 3.47 7.88 -13.98
CA TRP A 5 3.78 7.81 -12.55
C TRP A 5 5.16 8.40 -12.21
N GLU A 6 6.10 8.35 -13.14
CA GLU A 6 7.45 8.91 -12.98
C GLU A 6 7.40 10.43 -12.73
N ILE A 7 6.53 11.15 -13.43
CA ILE A 7 6.34 12.60 -13.26
C ILE A 7 5.75 12.88 -11.87
N GLY A 8 4.65 12.20 -11.53
CA GLY A 8 3.99 12.39 -10.24
C GLY A 8 4.87 12.02 -9.06
N LEU A 9 5.68 10.96 -9.19
CA LEU A 9 6.60 10.54 -8.15
C LEU A 9 7.73 11.57 -7.93
N ALA A 10 8.35 12.03 -9.03
CA ALA A 10 9.42 13.03 -8.95
C ALA A 10 8.93 14.35 -8.33
N GLU A 11 7.77 14.85 -8.76
CA GLU A 11 7.15 16.05 -8.18
C GLU A 11 6.83 15.87 -6.69
N THR A 12 6.29 14.70 -6.32
CA THR A 12 6.00 14.35 -4.91
C THR A 12 7.27 14.33 -4.08
N GLN A 13 8.31 13.64 -4.53
CA GLN A 13 9.59 13.57 -3.84
C GLN A 13 10.18 14.97 -3.63
N GLN A 14 10.30 15.77 -4.69
CA GLN A 14 10.88 17.11 -4.62
C GLN A 14 10.07 18.01 -3.67
N THR A 15 8.74 17.98 -3.78
CA THR A 15 7.86 18.79 -2.92
C THR A 15 8.01 18.40 -1.45
N LEU A 16 7.99 17.10 -1.14
CA LEU A 16 8.10 16.63 0.25
C LEU A 16 9.47 16.93 0.85
N VAL A 17 10.56 16.80 0.09
CA VAL A 17 11.92 17.13 0.55
C VAL A 17 12.06 18.63 0.81
N LEU A 18 11.65 19.48 -0.13
CA LEU A 18 11.72 20.93 0.01
C LEU A 18 10.89 21.45 1.19
N ASN A 19 9.80 20.77 1.55
CA ASN A 19 8.97 21.13 2.71
C ASN A 19 9.34 20.38 3.99
N ARG A 20 10.43 19.59 4.01
CA ARG A 20 10.89 18.79 5.16
C ARG A 20 9.84 17.81 5.69
N LEU A 21 9.03 17.29 4.79
CA LEU A 21 7.95 16.32 5.11
C LEU A 21 8.29 14.89 4.70
N ARG A 22 9.35 14.72 3.88
CA ARG A 22 9.68 13.42 3.28
C ARG A 22 9.99 12.33 4.29
N GLY A 23 10.65 12.68 5.40
CA GLY A 23 10.99 11.72 6.46
C GLY A 23 9.78 11.08 7.14
N ARG A 24 8.63 11.74 7.12
CA ARG A 24 7.44 11.37 7.88
C ARG A 24 6.59 10.28 7.24
N ILE A 25 6.70 10.08 5.93
CA ILE A 25 5.83 9.19 5.17
C ILE A 25 6.62 8.24 4.28
N ARG A 26 6.05 7.07 4.03
CA ARG A 26 6.48 6.17 2.96
C ARG A 26 5.78 6.57 1.67
N VAL A 27 6.53 6.70 0.60
CA VAL A 27 6.00 6.96 -0.74
C VAL A 27 5.99 5.66 -1.51
N GLN A 28 4.80 5.23 -1.93
CA GLN A 28 4.62 4.05 -2.75
C GLN A 28 4.39 4.45 -4.21
N ALA A 29 5.15 3.84 -5.11
CA ALA A 29 4.89 3.92 -6.55
C ALA A 29 4.09 2.69 -7.01
N ASP A 30 3.01 2.95 -7.74
CA ASP A 30 2.16 1.93 -8.36
C ASP A 30 1.81 2.37 -9.78
N GLY A 31 1.65 1.41 -10.66
CA GLY A 31 1.28 1.65 -12.05
C GLY A 31 2.25 1.03 -13.03
N GLN A 32 1.92 -0.17 -13.53
CA GLN A 32 2.72 -0.90 -14.52
C GLN A 32 4.10 -1.37 -14.04
N MET A 33 4.32 -1.47 -12.73
CA MET A 33 5.53 -2.09 -12.19
C MET A 33 5.61 -3.56 -12.61
N LYS A 34 6.72 -3.98 -13.25
CA LYS A 34 6.88 -5.33 -13.80
C LYS A 34 8.28 -5.91 -13.60
N THR A 35 9.32 -5.08 -13.56
CA THR A 35 10.70 -5.51 -13.56
C THR A 35 11.49 -4.87 -12.43
N GLY A 36 12.67 -5.42 -12.12
CA GLY A 36 13.58 -4.77 -11.19
C GLY A 36 14.07 -3.41 -11.68
N ARG A 37 14.11 -3.21 -13.02
CA ARG A 37 14.43 -1.90 -13.59
C ARG A 37 13.36 -0.86 -13.24
N ASP A 38 12.07 -1.22 -13.29
CA ASP A 38 10.98 -0.29 -12.89
C ASP A 38 11.12 0.09 -11.41
N VAL A 39 11.44 -0.89 -10.55
CA VAL A 39 11.69 -0.67 -9.12
C VAL A 39 12.88 0.26 -8.91
N ALA A 40 14.00 0.02 -9.60
CA ALA A 40 15.20 0.85 -9.47
C ALA A 40 14.93 2.30 -9.92
N ILE A 41 14.23 2.51 -11.04
CA ILE A 41 13.83 3.85 -11.50
C ILE A 41 12.91 4.50 -10.48
N GLY A 42 11.92 3.78 -9.96
CA GLY A 42 11.01 4.31 -8.94
C GLY A 42 11.74 4.71 -7.66
N ALA A 43 12.69 3.91 -7.18
CA ALA A 43 13.52 4.26 -6.04
C ALA A 43 14.37 5.51 -6.32
N LEU A 44 15.04 5.58 -7.46
CA LEU A 44 15.82 6.76 -7.87
C LEU A 44 14.96 8.03 -7.93
N LEU A 45 13.69 7.92 -8.31
CA LEU A 45 12.74 9.04 -8.32
C LEU A 45 12.08 9.29 -6.96
N GLY A 46 12.34 8.46 -5.93
CA GLY A 46 11.96 8.73 -4.56
C GLY A 46 10.90 7.81 -3.96
N ALA A 47 10.63 6.63 -4.49
CA ALA A 47 9.73 5.69 -3.85
C ALA A 47 10.45 4.82 -2.80
N ASP A 48 9.79 4.61 -1.66
CA ASP A 48 10.21 3.63 -0.64
C ASP A 48 9.57 2.25 -0.90
N GLU A 49 8.39 2.21 -1.53
CA GLU A 49 7.57 1.00 -1.70
C GLU A 49 7.01 0.92 -3.12
N PHE A 50 6.67 -0.31 -3.54
CA PHE A 50 6.24 -0.57 -4.92
C PHE A 50 5.01 -1.46 -4.95
N GLY A 51 3.97 -1.03 -5.67
CA GLY A 51 2.76 -1.79 -5.89
C GLY A 51 2.79 -2.54 -7.22
N PHE A 52 2.49 -3.83 -7.17
CA PHE A 52 2.40 -4.71 -8.33
C PHE A 52 0.98 -5.27 -8.46
N ALA A 53 0.36 -5.09 -9.61
CA ALA A 53 -0.96 -5.64 -9.87
C ALA A 53 -0.96 -6.59 -11.08
N THR A 54 -0.69 -6.06 -12.26
CA THR A 54 -0.80 -6.83 -13.51
C THR A 54 0.26 -7.92 -13.62
N ALA A 55 1.49 -7.66 -13.23
CA ALA A 55 2.58 -8.62 -13.39
C ALA A 55 2.36 -9.91 -12.57
N PRO A 56 2.00 -9.88 -11.28
CA PRO A 56 1.62 -11.09 -10.55
C PRO A 56 0.43 -11.83 -11.17
N LEU A 57 -0.58 -11.10 -11.68
CA LEU A 57 -1.70 -11.75 -12.37
C LEU A 57 -1.26 -12.49 -13.63
N VAL A 58 -0.36 -11.91 -14.41
CA VAL A 58 0.20 -12.56 -15.62
C VAL A 58 1.01 -13.79 -15.23
N VAL A 59 1.80 -13.71 -14.18
CA VAL A 59 2.56 -14.84 -13.62
C VAL A 59 1.64 -16.00 -13.21
N GLU A 60 0.44 -15.68 -12.72
CA GLU A 60 -0.60 -16.64 -12.38
C GLU A 60 -1.46 -17.12 -13.58
N GLY A 61 -1.11 -16.72 -14.79
CA GLY A 61 -1.75 -17.18 -16.03
C GLY A 61 -2.79 -16.22 -16.61
N CYS A 62 -2.87 -14.97 -16.14
CA CYS A 62 -3.74 -13.96 -16.75
C CYS A 62 -3.30 -13.63 -18.18
N ILE A 63 -4.22 -13.71 -19.13
CA ILE A 63 -4.00 -13.41 -20.55
C ILE A 63 -4.39 -11.97 -20.93
N MET A 64 -4.60 -11.09 -19.96
CA MET A 64 -4.91 -9.67 -20.15
C MET A 64 -6.18 -9.38 -20.99
N MET A 65 -7.16 -10.26 -20.94
CA MET A 65 -8.39 -10.17 -21.75
C MET A 65 -9.33 -9.03 -21.31
N ARG A 66 -9.10 -8.47 -20.13
CA ARG A 66 -9.87 -7.33 -19.56
C ARG A 66 -11.38 -7.59 -19.40
N LYS A 67 -11.78 -8.85 -19.17
CA LYS A 67 -13.16 -9.30 -18.94
C LYS A 67 -13.45 -9.65 -17.47
N CYS A 68 -12.58 -9.25 -16.54
CA CYS A 68 -12.68 -9.58 -15.11
C CYS A 68 -14.01 -9.13 -14.49
N HIS A 69 -14.50 -7.94 -14.88
CA HIS A 69 -15.75 -7.36 -14.38
C HIS A 69 -17.01 -8.10 -14.83
N LEU A 70 -16.91 -8.98 -15.84
CA LEU A 70 -18.04 -9.76 -16.37
C LEU A 70 -18.15 -11.17 -15.78
N ASN A 71 -17.27 -11.54 -14.84
CA ASN A 71 -17.21 -12.89 -14.27
C ASN A 71 -16.97 -14.01 -15.32
N THR A 72 -16.38 -13.67 -16.47
CA THR A 72 -16.18 -14.57 -17.63
C THR A 72 -14.71 -14.81 -17.94
N CYS A 73 -13.83 -14.77 -16.93
CA CYS A 73 -12.40 -14.98 -17.13
C CYS A 73 -12.12 -16.39 -17.67
N PRO A 74 -11.63 -16.54 -18.92
CA PRO A 74 -11.51 -17.85 -19.56
C PRO A 74 -10.40 -18.72 -18.97
N VAL A 75 -9.47 -18.11 -18.23
CA VAL A 75 -8.34 -18.80 -17.57
C VAL A 75 -8.54 -18.97 -16.05
N GLY A 76 -9.69 -18.56 -15.52
CA GLY A 76 -10.05 -18.81 -14.13
C GLY A 76 -9.42 -17.90 -13.08
N VAL A 77 -8.57 -16.94 -13.45
CA VAL A 77 -7.84 -16.06 -12.51
C VAL A 77 -8.81 -15.11 -11.76
N ALA A 78 -9.79 -14.55 -12.47
CA ALA A 78 -10.70 -13.54 -11.92
C ALA A 78 -12.14 -13.88 -12.28
N THR A 79 -12.67 -14.94 -11.69
CA THR A 79 -14.07 -15.38 -11.86
C THR A 79 -14.55 -16.14 -10.64
N GLN A 80 -15.84 -16.07 -10.37
CA GLN A 80 -16.55 -16.91 -9.38
C GLN A 80 -17.28 -18.08 -10.03
N ASP A 81 -17.31 -18.17 -11.38
CA ASP A 81 -17.92 -19.28 -12.09
C ASP A 81 -17.20 -20.60 -11.75
N PRO A 82 -17.91 -21.63 -11.25
CA PRO A 82 -17.26 -22.87 -10.79
C PRO A 82 -16.56 -23.65 -11.90
N ILE A 83 -17.01 -23.52 -13.15
CA ILE A 83 -16.42 -24.22 -14.31
C ILE A 83 -15.14 -23.50 -14.73
N LEU A 84 -15.20 -22.17 -14.82
CA LEU A 84 -14.05 -21.35 -15.22
C LEU A 84 -12.95 -21.37 -14.16
N ARG A 85 -13.30 -21.35 -12.86
CA ARG A 85 -12.32 -21.45 -11.77
C ARG A 85 -11.46 -22.70 -11.84
N LYS A 86 -12.00 -23.82 -12.31
CA LYS A 86 -11.24 -25.09 -12.49
C LYS A 86 -10.11 -24.97 -13.51
N LYS A 87 -10.12 -23.94 -14.35
CA LYS A 87 -9.06 -23.69 -15.34
C LYS A 87 -7.87 -22.93 -14.77
N PHE A 88 -8.00 -22.41 -13.54
CA PHE A 88 -6.89 -21.71 -12.89
C PHE A 88 -5.75 -22.67 -12.58
N ALA A 89 -4.57 -22.39 -13.15
CA ALA A 89 -3.37 -23.21 -13.03
C ALA A 89 -2.24 -22.50 -12.29
N GLY A 90 -2.48 -21.30 -11.74
CA GLY A 90 -1.52 -20.55 -10.97
C GLY A 90 -1.15 -21.24 -9.67
N LYS A 91 0.06 -20.96 -9.19
CA LYS A 91 0.60 -21.50 -7.93
C LYS A 91 1.32 -20.38 -7.17
N PRO A 92 1.24 -20.36 -5.83
CA PRO A 92 1.95 -19.35 -5.02
C PRO A 92 3.44 -19.25 -5.34
N GLU A 93 4.08 -20.38 -5.66
CA GLU A 93 5.51 -20.45 -5.97
C GLU A 93 5.86 -19.63 -7.23
N HIS A 94 4.94 -19.51 -8.19
CA HIS A 94 5.16 -18.68 -9.37
C HIS A 94 5.35 -17.21 -8.98
N VAL A 95 4.51 -16.69 -8.08
CA VAL A 95 4.60 -15.31 -7.59
C VAL A 95 5.85 -15.12 -6.73
N VAL A 96 6.15 -16.08 -5.84
CA VAL A 96 7.35 -16.05 -5.01
C VAL A 96 8.60 -15.97 -5.90
N ASN A 97 8.76 -16.87 -6.88
CA ASN A 97 9.89 -16.89 -7.80
C ASN A 97 9.98 -15.59 -8.62
N TYR A 98 8.84 -15.07 -9.09
CA TYR A 98 8.81 -13.81 -9.81
C TYR A 98 9.39 -12.67 -8.98
N PHE A 99 9.00 -12.52 -7.71
CA PHE A 99 9.55 -11.47 -6.86
C PHE A 99 11.02 -11.68 -6.50
N PHE A 100 11.48 -12.92 -6.37
CA PHE A 100 12.91 -13.18 -6.26
C PHE A 100 13.69 -12.72 -7.50
N PHE A 101 13.16 -12.94 -8.71
CA PHE A 101 13.79 -12.44 -9.94
C PHE A 101 13.80 -10.93 -10.03
N VAL A 102 12.69 -10.26 -9.63
CA VAL A 102 12.62 -8.79 -9.55
C VAL A 102 13.68 -8.26 -8.57
N ALA A 103 13.79 -8.87 -7.38
CA ALA A 103 14.78 -8.46 -6.39
C ALA A 103 16.22 -8.69 -6.87
N GLU A 104 16.48 -9.79 -7.55
CA GLU A 104 17.81 -10.08 -8.12
C GLU A 104 18.18 -9.08 -9.21
N GLU A 105 17.24 -8.72 -10.09
CA GLU A 105 17.48 -7.68 -11.10
C GLU A 105 17.80 -6.32 -10.45
N VAL A 106 17.06 -5.94 -9.40
CA VAL A 106 17.38 -4.73 -8.61
C VAL A 106 18.77 -4.81 -8.02
N ARG A 107 19.15 -5.94 -7.42
CA ARG A 107 20.48 -6.16 -6.84
C ARG A 107 21.58 -5.99 -7.88
N GLN A 108 21.38 -6.52 -9.10
CA GLN A 108 22.35 -6.39 -10.20
C GLN A 108 22.48 -4.93 -10.65
N ILE A 109 21.38 -4.19 -10.78
CA ILE A 109 21.39 -2.76 -11.12
C ILE A 109 22.14 -1.97 -10.03
N MET A 110 21.81 -2.22 -8.75
CA MET A 110 22.51 -1.56 -7.64
C MET A 110 24.02 -1.85 -7.65
N ALA A 111 24.41 -3.09 -7.94
CA ALA A 111 25.83 -3.44 -8.05
C ALA A 111 26.55 -2.68 -9.18
N GLN A 112 25.89 -2.49 -10.33
CA GLN A 112 26.42 -1.68 -11.45
C GLN A 112 26.55 -0.20 -11.07
N LEU A 113 25.67 0.31 -10.20
CA LEU A 113 25.71 1.68 -9.69
C LEU A 113 26.67 1.85 -8.50
N GLY A 114 27.22 0.77 -7.95
CA GLY A 114 28.07 0.78 -6.76
C GLY A 114 27.33 1.06 -5.46
N ILE A 115 26.02 0.79 -5.40
CA ILE A 115 25.16 1.04 -4.24
C ILE A 115 24.91 -0.28 -3.51
N ALA A 116 25.29 -0.35 -2.22
CA ALA A 116 25.16 -1.55 -1.41
C ALA A 116 23.82 -1.70 -0.70
N GLN A 117 23.20 -0.61 -0.30
CA GLN A 117 21.92 -0.60 0.42
C GLN A 117 20.82 0.02 -0.43
N PHE A 118 19.63 -0.60 -0.43
CA PHE A 118 18.50 -0.11 -1.22
C PHE A 118 18.07 1.31 -0.81
N ASP A 119 18.13 1.60 0.47
CA ASP A 119 17.80 2.91 1.02
C ASP A 119 18.67 4.05 0.45
N ASP A 120 19.91 3.75 0.06
CA ASP A 120 20.84 4.73 -0.52
C ASP A 120 20.54 5.01 -2.01
N LEU A 121 19.64 4.22 -2.62
CA LEU A 121 19.16 4.44 -3.98
C LEU A 121 18.05 5.50 -4.01
N ILE A 122 17.29 5.66 -2.90
CA ILE A 122 16.07 6.46 -2.88
C ILE A 122 16.39 7.95 -3.08
N GLY A 123 15.73 8.54 -4.10
CA GLY A 123 15.87 9.95 -4.43
C GLY A 123 17.16 10.34 -5.19
N ARG A 124 17.96 9.35 -5.61
CA ARG A 124 19.19 9.56 -6.38
C ARG A 124 18.91 9.70 -7.89
N SER A 125 17.99 10.60 -8.25
CA SER A 125 17.64 10.89 -9.64
C SER A 125 18.82 11.41 -10.48
N ASP A 126 19.88 11.88 -9.83
CA ASP A 126 21.17 12.23 -10.44
C ASP A 126 21.85 11.07 -11.18
N LEU A 127 21.51 9.83 -10.84
CA LEU A 127 22.02 8.63 -11.48
C LEU A 127 21.25 8.23 -12.76
N LEU A 128 20.17 8.94 -13.08
CA LEU A 128 19.39 8.72 -14.29
C LEU A 128 19.94 9.56 -15.46
N ASP A 129 20.38 8.88 -16.51
CA ASP A 129 20.89 9.50 -17.74
C ASP A 129 19.83 9.56 -18.81
N MET A 130 19.40 10.76 -19.15
CA MET A 130 18.38 11.00 -20.18
C MET A 130 18.94 11.09 -21.61
N ARG A 131 20.26 11.21 -21.80
CA ARG A 131 20.87 11.54 -23.10
C ARG A 131 20.45 10.59 -24.22
N LYS A 132 20.53 9.28 -23.98
CA LYS A 132 20.09 8.28 -24.96
C LYS A 132 18.59 8.32 -25.25
N GLY A 133 17.78 8.71 -24.28
CA GLY A 133 16.34 8.83 -24.42
C GLY A 133 15.96 9.99 -25.35
N ILE A 134 16.61 11.14 -25.21
CA ILE A 134 16.29 12.34 -26.01
C ILE A 134 16.87 12.30 -27.44
N GLU A 135 17.80 11.39 -27.74
CA GLU A 135 18.30 11.15 -29.11
C GLU A 135 17.21 10.58 -30.02
N HIS A 136 16.22 9.91 -29.47
CA HIS A 136 15.12 9.37 -30.26
C HIS A 136 14.28 10.49 -30.87
N TRP A 137 13.95 10.39 -32.18
CA TRP A 137 13.29 11.45 -32.92
C TRP A 137 11.98 11.96 -32.31
N LYS A 138 11.21 11.09 -31.62
CA LYS A 138 9.97 11.46 -30.90
C LYS A 138 10.22 12.21 -29.59
N ALA A 139 11.42 12.10 -29.06
CA ALA A 139 11.81 12.73 -27.81
C ALA A 139 12.55 14.05 -28.00
N ARG A 140 12.75 14.48 -29.26
CA ARG A 140 13.39 15.76 -29.55
C ARG A 140 12.58 16.92 -28.95
N GLY A 141 13.24 17.74 -28.15
CA GLY A 141 12.62 18.88 -27.46
C GLY A 141 12.03 18.55 -26.08
N LEU A 142 12.10 17.28 -25.64
CA LEU A 142 11.78 16.96 -24.25
C LEU A 142 12.95 17.35 -23.35
N ASP A 143 12.63 18.04 -22.27
CA ASP A 143 13.58 18.39 -21.21
C ASP A 143 13.14 17.75 -19.88
N PHE A 144 13.93 16.80 -19.42
CA PHE A 144 13.69 16.11 -18.14
C PHE A 144 14.51 16.71 -16.97
N SER A 145 15.21 17.79 -17.18
CA SER A 145 16.09 18.38 -16.18
C SER A 145 15.35 18.71 -14.86
N ARG A 146 14.12 19.22 -14.97
CA ARG A 146 13.27 19.49 -13.79
C ARG A 146 12.80 18.23 -13.12
N LEU A 147 12.46 17.19 -13.88
CA LEU A 147 12.03 15.89 -13.35
C LEU A 147 13.15 15.20 -12.57
N LEU A 148 14.37 15.28 -13.11
CA LEU A 148 15.55 14.62 -12.52
C LEU A 148 16.32 15.50 -11.54
N ALA A 149 15.82 16.72 -11.25
CA ALA A 149 16.46 17.62 -10.31
C ALA A 149 16.45 17.03 -8.90
N VAL A 150 17.64 16.92 -8.29
CA VAL A 150 17.77 16.60 -6.86
C VAL A 150 17.63 17.87 -6.06
N PRO A 151 16.67 17.96 -5.11
CA PRO A 151 16.52 19.12 -4.24
C PRO A 151 17.81 19.40 -3.46
N GLN A 152 18.30 20.63 -3.55
CA GLN A 152 19.46 21.06 -2.78
C GLN A 152 19.01 21.43 -1.37
N VAL A 153 19.25 20.55 -0.42
CA VAL A 153 18.87 20.70 0.99
C VAL A 153 20.04 20.32 1.90
N GLY A 154 19.99 20.75 3.14
CA GLY A 154 21.01 20.37 4.12
C GLY A 154 20.92 18.89 4.52
N PRO A 155 21.99 18.33 5.10
CA PRO A 155 22.08 16.90 5.46
C PRO A 155 21.06 16.49 6.53
N GLU A 156 20.46 17.46 7.23
CA GLU A 156 19.42 17.21 8.22
C GLU A 156 18.03 16.93 7.60
N VAL A 157 17.88 17.16 6.30
CA VAL A 157 16.61 16.95 5.60
C VAL A 157 16.56 15.53 5.04
N ALA A 158 15.61 14.76 5.52
CA ALA A 158 15.42 13.40 5.05
C ALA A 158 14.94 13.36 3.60
N VAL A 159 15.54 12.49 2.79
CA VAL A 159 15.17 12.23 1.39
C VAL A 159 14.38 10.95 1.20
N ARG A 160 14.15 10.19 2.26
CA ARG A 160 13.37 8.97 2.34
C ARG A 160 12.65 8.89 3.70
N HIS A 161 11.81 7.89 3.88
CA HIS A 161 11.15 7.65 5.17
C HIS A 161 12.18 7.28 6.25
N VAL A 162 12.22 8.03 7.34
CA VAL A 162 13.10 7.80 8.49
C VAL A 162 12.38 7.95 9.83
N ASP A 163 11.27 8.68 9.88
CA ASP A 163 10.55 8.99 11.10
C ASP A 163 9.58 7.85 11.46
N GLN A 164 9.45 7.57 12.75
CA GLN A 164 8.37 6.74 13.25
C GLN A 164 7.15 7.63 13.53
N GLN A 165 5.99 7.21 13.02
CA GLN A 165 4.75 7.90 13.31
C GLN A 165 4.16 7.37 14.60
N ASP A 166 3.88 8.27 15.54
CA ASP A 166 3.00 7.99 16.66
C ASP A 166 1.55 8.18 16.19
N HIS A 167 0.81 7.09 16.11
CA HIS A 167 -0.60 7.09 15.70
C HIS A 167 -1.54 7.45 16.85
N GLY A 168 -1.04 7.68 18.07
CA GLY A 168 -1.83 8.05 19.24
C GLY A 168 -2.85 6.99 19.62
N LEU A 169 -2.58 5.71 19.35
CA LEU A 169 -3.52 4.60 19.60
C LEU A 169 -3.87 4.43 21.07
N GLU A 170 -3.02 4.90 21.98
CA GLU A 170 -3.29 4.95 23.42
C GLU A 170 -4.50 5.82 23.77
N LYS A 171 -4.84 6.80 22.90
CA LYS A 171 -6.02 7.69 23.06
C LYS A 171 -7.25 7.19 22.31
N SER A 172 -7.16 6.02 21.66
CA SER A 172 -8.28 5.45 20.92
C SER A 172 -9.43 5.09 21.86
N LEU A 173 -10.66 5.35 21.43
CA LEU A 173 -11.88 4.93 22.12
C LEU A 173 -11.92 3.39 22.26
N ASP A 174 -11.31 2.68 21.34
CA ASP A 174 -11.26 1.22 21.34
C ASP A 174 -10.59 0.63 22.60
N ASN A 175 -9.67 1.35 23.24
CA ASN A 175 -9.11 0.90 24.51
C ASN A 175 -10.18 0.79 25.60
N VAL A 176 -11.13 1.72 25.63
CA VAL A 176 -12.28 1.68 26.56
C VAL A 176 -13.21 0.54 26.17
N LEU A 177 -13.47 0.35 24.87
CA LEU A 177 -14.33 -0.72 24.38
C LEU A 177 -13.73 -2.09 24.69
N ILE A 178 -12.42 -2.29 24.52
CA ILE A 178 -11.71 -3.52 24.86
C ILE A 178 -11.80 -3.81 26.37
N ALA A 179 -11.52 -2.80 27.19
CA ALA A 179 -11.62 -2.96 28.65
C ALA A 179 -13.02 -3.36 29.11
N LYS A 180 -14.08 -2.75 28.54
CA LYS A 180 -15.46 -3.12 28.84
C LYS A 180 -15.87 -4.47 28.28
N SER A 181 -15.24 -4.92 27.22
CA SER A 181 -15.49 -6.22 26.58
C SER A 181 -14.64 -7.35 27.14
N GLN A 182 -13.76 -7.08 28.12
CA GLN A 182 -12.85 -8.08 28.67
C GLN A 182 -13.55 -9.36 29.15
N PRO A 183 -14.71 -9.32 29.84
CA PRO A 183 -15.43 -10.54 30.24
C PRO A 183 -15.89 -11.38 29.03
N ALA A 184 -16.26 -10.73 27.93
CA ALA A 184 -16.62 -11.43 26.71
C ALA A 184 -15.39 -12.03 26.03
N ILE A 185 -14.27 -11.32 26.00
CA ILE A 185 -13.02 -11.76 25.37
C ILE A 185 -12.43 -12.96 26.14
N ASP A 186 -12.41 -12.90 27.48
CA ASP A 186 -11.78 -13.94 28.30
C ASP A 186 -12.65 -15.16 28.53
N LYS A 187 -13.97 -14.97 28.66
CA LYS A 187 -14.89 -16.01 29.13
C LYS A 187 -16.12 -16.24 28.24
N GLY A 188 -16.30 -15.45 27.18
CA GLY A 188 -17.48 -15.51 26.32
C GLY A 188 -18.75 -14.98 27.01
N GLU A 189 -18.64 -14.22 28.10
CA GLU A 189 -19.77 -13.65 28.79
C GLU A 189 -20.44 -12.54 27.95
N LYS A 190 -21.77 -12.46 27.99
CA LYS A 190 -22.49 -11.42 27.27
C LYS A 190 -22.28 -10.06 27.93
N VAL A 191 -21.84 -9.09 27.18
CA VAL A 191 -21.65 -7.70 27.63
C VAL A 191 -22.44 -6.74 26.76
N GLN A 192 -23.01 -5.70 27.40
CA GLN A 192 -23.70 -4.63 26.73
C GLN A 192 -23.31 -3.30 27.35
N PHE A 193 -22.91 -2.35 26.49
CA PHE A 193 -22.54 -1.00 26.93
C PHE A 193 -22.88 0.04 25.86
N MET A 194 -22.80 1.30 26.23
CA MET A 194 -22.98 2.42 25.34
C MET A 194 -21.82 3.40 25.49
N GLU A 195 -21.23 3.79 24.38
CA GLU A 195 -20.18 4.80 24.32
C GLU A 195 -20.48 5.89 23.32
N THR A 196 -20.03 7.10 23.62
CA THR A 196 -20.21 8.24 22.73
C THR A 196 -19.02 8.35 21.77
N ALA A 197 -19.25 8.04 20.50
CA ALA A 197 -18.27 8.30 19.45
C ALA A 197 -18.37 9.74 18.95
N ARG A 198 -17.25 10.44 18.86
CA ARG A 198 -17.10 11.80 18.31
C ARG A 198 -16.38 11.74 16.96
N ASN A 199 -16.38 12.85 16.22
CA ASN A 199 -15.71 12.94 14.91
C ASN A 199 -14.20 12.64 14.95
N VAL A 200 -13.57 12.84 16.10
CA VAL A 200 -12.14 12.49 16.32
C VAL A 200 -11.91 10.99 16.47
N ASN A 201 -12.94 10.23 16.83
CA ASN A 201 -12.84 8.78 16.99
C ASN A 201 -12.98 8.12 15.62
N ARG A 202 -11.87 7.81 15.00
CA ARG A 202 -11.81 7.12 13.71
C ARG A 202 -11.74 5.61 13.92
N SER A 203 -12.29 4.84 12.98
CA SER A 203 -12.21 3.37 12.96
C SER A 203 -12.62 2.69 14.26
N VAL A 204 -13.66 3.24 14.94
CA VAL A 204 -14.18 2.71 16.21
C VAL A 204 -14.59 1.25 16.05
N GLY A 205 -14.11 0.38 16.95
CA GLY A 205 -14.35 -1.05 16.94
C GLY A 205 -13.26 -1.86 16.21
N ALA A 206 -12.35 -1.23 15.47
CA ALA A 206 -11.33 -1.95 14.72
C ALA A 206 -10.33 -2.68 15.64
N MET A 207 -9.84 -2.01 16.68
CA MET A 207 -8.94 -2.64 17.66
C MET A 207 -9.67 -3.68 18.50
N LEU A 208 -10.94 -3.42 18.88
CA LEU A 208 -11.77 -4.39 19.58
C LEU A 208 -11.96 -5.66 18.74
N SER A 209 -12.32 -5.51 17.47
CA SER A 209 -12.43 -6.64 16.54
C SER A 209 -11.13 -7.43 16.44
N GLY A 210 -9.98 -6.75 16.35
CA GLY A 210 -8.66 -7.39 16.36
C GLY A 210 -8.38 -8.17 17.65
N ALA A 211 -8.76 -7.63 18.82
CA ALA A 211 -8.61 -8.31 20.11
C ALA A 211 -9.48 -9.57 20.21
N ILE A 212 -10.73 -9.48 19.73
CA ILE A 212 -11.66 -10.62 19.68
C ILE A 212 -11.11 -11.72 18.75
N THR A 213 -10.74 -11.37 17.52
CA THR A 213 -10.24 -12.35 16.55
C THR A 213 -8.95 -13.03 17.01
N LYS A 214 -8.10 -12.30 17.74
CA LYS A 214 -6.88 -12.88 18.33
C LYS A 214 -7.18 -13.90 19.44
N ALA A 215 -8.19 -13.64 20.27
CA ALA A 215 -8.59 -14.53 21.35
C ALA A 215 -9.49 -15.67 20.86
N HIS A 216 -10.35 -15.38 19.90
CA HIS A 216 -11.34 -16.30 19.35
C HIS A 216 -11.25 -16.30 17.80
N PRO A 217 -10.36 -17.09 17.20
CA PRO A 217 -10.20 -17.15 15.74
C PRO A 217 -11.48 -17.53 14.98
N GLU A 218 -12.33 -18.37 15.59
CA GLU A 218 -13.64 -18.78 15.02
C GLU A 218 -14.77 -17.77 15.31
N GLY A 219 -14.45 -16.67 15.99
CA GLY A 219 -15.41 -15.66 16.43
C GLY A 219 -16.11 -15.99 17.75
N LEU A 220 -16.82 -14.99 18.27
CA LEU A 220 -17.72 -15.14 19.41
C LEU A 220 -19.14 -15.40 18.92
N PRO A 221 -20.01 -16.08 19.71
CA PRO A 221 -21.43 -16.22 19.37
C PRO A 221 -22.09 -14.85 19.15
N ASP A 222 -23.10 -14.83 18.30
CA ASP A 222 -23.88 -13.62 18.01
C ASP A 222 -24.40 -12.97 19.30
N ASP A 223 -24.40 -11.64 19.31
CA ASP A 223 -24.87 -10.84 20.45
C ASP A 223 -24.07 -11.02 21.76
N THR A 224 -22.87 -11.56 21.70
CA THR A 224 -21.99 -11.64 22.88
C THR A 224 -21.52 -10.23 23.30
N ILE A 225 -21.19 -9.38 22.35
CA ILE A 225 -20.85 -7.97 22.61
C ILE A 225 -21.84 -7.09 21.87
N ARG A 226 -22.58 -6.26 22.63
CA ARG A 226 -23.48 -5.26 22.06
C ARG A 226 -23.00 -3.86 22.40
N ASP A 227 -22.50 -3.15 21.38
CA ASP A 227 -22.19 -1.73 21.44
C ASP A 227 -23.21 -0.94 20.64
N ARG A 228 -23.83 0.08 21.27
CA ARG A 228 -24.65 1.07 20.60
C ARG A 228 -23.85 2.35 20.36
N LYS A 229 -23.50 2.60 19.12
CA LYS A 229 -22.92 3.90 18.72
C LYS A 229 -24.00 4.98 18.75
N SER A 230 -23.85 5.97 19.61
CA SER A 230 -24.63 7.19 19.58
C SER A 230 -23.83 8.28 18.86
N THR A 231 -24.15 8.54 17.59
CA THR A 231 -23.65 9.73 16.91
C THR A 231 -24.63 10.88 17.13
N ARG A 232 -24.22 11.90 17.85
CA ARG A 232 -24.93 13.19 17.87
C ARG A 232 -24.51 14.04 16.67
N LEU A 233 -24.90 13.65 15.48
CA LEU A 233 -24.87 14.52 14.29
C LEU A 233 -25.92 14.02 13.31
N ASN A 234 -26.75 14.95 12.84
CA ASN A 234 -27.78 14.78 11.82
C ASN A 234 -27.23 14.02 10.60
N SER A 235 -27.35 12.71 10.60
CA SER A 235 -27.39 11.91 9.39
C SER A 235 -28.32 10.73 9.62
N SER A 236 -29.29 10.61 8.74
CA SER A 236 -30.37 9.64 8.73
C SER A 236 -29.94 8.20 8.43
N HIS A 237 -28.80 7.77 8.95
CA HIS A 237 -28.33 6.39 8.80
C HIS A 237 -27.98 5.79 10.17
N SER A 238 -28.98 5.18 10.78
CA SER A 238 -28.75 4.21 11.85
C SER A 238 -28.27 2.90 11.22
N SER A 239 -26.95 2.73 11.08
CA SER A 239 -26.38 1.43 10.80
C SER A 239 -26.23 0.66 12.11
N VAL A 240 -27.07 -0.32 12.34
CA VAL A 240 -26.83 -1.37 13.31
C VAL A 240 -25.73 -2.25 12.70
N SER A 241 -24.50 -2.09 13.17
CA SER A 241 -23.42 -3.02 12.88
C SER A 241 -23.67 -4.26 13.71
N ARG A 242 -24.09 -5.34 13.07
CA ARG A 242 -24.01 -6.69 13.64
C ARG A 242 -22.56 -7.14 13.45
N MET A 243 -21.81 -7.28 14.53
CA MET A 243 -20.59 -8.03 14.57
C MET A 243 -20.89 -9.43 15.04
#